data_10f400f551ebd4ad88c8580ae2d158b2
#
_entry.id   10f400f551ebd4ad88c8580ae2d158b2
#
_cell.length_a   1.000
_cell.length_b   1.000
_cell.length_c   1.000
_cell.angle_alpha   90.00
_cell.angle_beta   90.00
_cell.angle_gamma   90.00
#
_symmetry.space_group_name_H-M   'P 1'
#
loop_
_entity.id
_entity.type
_entity.pdbx_description
1 polymer ?
#
loop_
_entity_poly.entity_id
_entity_poly.type
_entity_poly.pdbx_seq_one_letter_code
_entity_poly.pdbx_strand_id
1 'polypeptide(L)'
;VNRRLSLALSVAAVAALTAGCSTFSDSSNVARVGDATLTNDDFQAQLTELGAPSDQLLPADAVRAQITTWIQEQVAADDSAGVDADEAAALYDAGIESGGTICISGIVVETEDTANRVADELVAGAEFAELLATENLDPSLGSAGGDIGCITSDQLAEAVDVEFVQVAAGLSADDPIAVSPLFDTEGNEFAWVVLEFRPFAELTPDDADTVTAAIDSAARLANADVFVDPRYGTFDAATGQVVALG
;
A
#
# COMPACT_ATOMS: atom_id res chain seq x y z
N VAL A 1 -16.40 16.79 -69.12
CA VAL A 1 -16.78 16.71 -67.71
C VAL A 1 -15.48 16.47 -66.93
N ASN A 2 -14.82 17.56 -66.52
CA ASN A 2 -13.55 17.47 -65.79
C ASN A 2 -13.80 17.67 -64.26
N ARG A 3 -13.60 16.62 -63.51
CA ARG A 3 -13.57 16.69 -62.06
C ARG A 3 -12.12 16.94 -61.59
N ARG A 4 -11.84 18.14 -61.12
CA ARG A 4 -10.59 18.44 -60.42
C ARG A 4 -10.71 17.99 -58.97
N LEU A 5 -9.90 17.00 -58.61
CA LEU A 5 -9.68 16.62 -57.19
C LEU A 5 -8.73 17.63 -56.57
N SER A 6 -9.23 18.37 -55.62
CA SER A 6 -8.39 19.21 -54.74
C SER A 6 -7.91 18.37 -53.56
N LEU A 7 -6.61 18.06 -53.53
CA LEU A 7 -5.93 17.50 -52.37
C LEU A 7 -5.76 18.58 -51.31
N ALA A 8 -6.48 18.49 -50.24
CA ALA A 8 -6.23 19.28 -49.04
C ALA A 8 -5.10 18.65 -48.25
N LEU A 9 -3.95 19.28 -48.22
CA LEU A 9 -2.79 18.90 -47.40
C LEU A 9 -3.08 19.33 -45.98
N SER A 10 -3.43 18.36 -45.10
CA SER A 10 -3.56 18.56 -43.66
C SER A 10 -2.16 18.52 -43.05
N VAL A 11 -1.62 19.69 -42.70
CA VAL A 11 -0.41 19.82 -41.90
C VAL A 11 -0.78 19.46 -40.46
N ALA A 12 -0.44 18.25 -40.04
CA ALA A 12 -0.48 17.84 -38.63
C ALA A 12 0.69 18.52 -37.91
N ALA A 13 0.37 19.57 -37.13
CA ALA A 13 1.30 20.16 -36.18
C ALA A 13 1.57 19.12 -35.07
N VAL A 14 2.72 18.47 -35.15
CA VAL A 14 3.29 17.71 -34.04
C VAL A 14 3.74 18.75 -33.02
N ALA A 15 2.90 18.99 -32.00
CA ALA A 15 3.33 19.66 -30.79
C ALA A 15 4.29 18.71 -30.08
N ALA A 16 5.59 18.95 -30.27
CA ALA A 16 6.62 18.34 -29.45
C ALA A 16 6.38 18.82 -28.00
N LEU A 17 5.80 17.95 -27.17
CA LEU A 17 5.87 18.07 -25.73
C LEU A 17 7.35 17.91 -25.38
N THR A 18 8.07 19.02 -25.37
CA THR A 18 9.32 19.11 -24.63
C THR A 18 8.94 19.00 -23.16
N ALA A 19 8.88 17.76 -22.64
CA ALA A 19 9.06 17.55 -21.23
C ALA A 19 10.41 18.17 -20.91
N GLY A 20 10.36 19.41 -20.44
CA GLY A 20 11.52 20.12 -19.94
C GLY A 20 12.02 19.30 -18.76
N CYS A 21 13.05 18.52 -18.99
CA CYS A 21 13.97 18.18 -17.93
C CYS A 21 14.53 19.52 -17.43
N SER A 22 13.80 20.17 -16.52
CA SER A 22 14.39 21.20 -15.70
C SER A 22 15.40 20.46 -14.81
N THR A 23 16.64 20.34 -15.28
CA THR A 23 17.78 20.09 -14.44
C THR A 23 17.88 21.29 -13.51
N PHE A 24 17.05 21.32 -12.48
CA PHE A 24 17.25 22.18 -11.33
C PHE A 24 18.47 21.69 -10.60
N SER A 25 19.63 22.16 -11.02
CA SER A 25 20.81 22.14 -10.17
C SER A 25 20.73 23.35 -9.20
N ASP A 26 19.64 23.44 -8.47
CA ASP A 26 19.58 24.33 -7.32
C ASP A 26 20.29 23.64 -6.17
N SER A 27 21.62 23.84 -6.14
CA SER A 27 22.49 23.27 -5.10
C SER A 27 22.16 23.79 -3.69
N SER A 28 21.19 24.68 -3.55
CA SER A 28 20.74 25.25 -2.28
C SER A 28 19.68 24.39 -1.57
N ASN A 29 18.95 23.54 -2.32
CA ASN A 29 17.85 22.74 -1.81
C ASN A 29 18.23 21.26 -1.71
N VAL A 30 17.75 20.63 -0.65
CA VAL A 30 17.87 19.18 -0.38
C VAL A 30 16.64 18.44 -0.91
N ALA A 31 15.46 18.96 -0.59
CA ALA A 31 14.17 18.40 -1.00
C ALA A 31 13.09 19.49 -1.08
N ARG A 32 11.99 19.19 -1.77
CA ARG A 32 10.79 20.02 -1.85
C ARG A 32 9.55 19.10 -1.84
N VAL A 33 8.50 19.53 -1.13
CA VAL A 33 7.16 18.93 -1.15
C VAL A 33 6.16 20.06 -1.38
N GLY A 34 5.50 20.07 -2.55
CA GLY A 34 4.66 21.19 -2.94
C GLY A 34 5.44 22.52 -2.87
N ASP A 35 4.99 23.44 -2.03
CA ASP A 35 5.63 24.74 -1.79
C ASP A 35 6.68 24.70 -0.65
N ALA A 36 6.67 23.67 0.19
CA ALA A 36 7.64 23.52 1.27
C ALA A 36 9.00 23.10 0.74
N THR A 37 10.07 23.75 1.23
CA THR A 37 11.44 23.51 0.75
C THR A 37 12.36 23.25 1.94
N LEU A 38 13.13 22.16 1.87
CA LEU A 38 14.24 21.88 2.79
C LEU A 38 15.53 22.41 2.18
N THR A 39 16.05 23.52 2.70
CA THR A 39 17.33 24.07 2.24
C THR A 39 18.51 23.30 2.84
N ASN A 40 19.70 23.44 2.25
CA ASN A 40 20.92 22.86 2.83
C ASN A 40 21.20 23.40 4.24
N ASP A 41 20.95 24.68 4.48
CA ASP A 41 21.21 25.31 5.77
C ASP A 41 20.25 24.76 6.84
N ASP A 42 18.96 24.64 6.53
CA ASP A 42 17.96 24.06 7.44
C ASP A 42 18.27 22.59 7.71
N PHE A 43 18.65 21.84 6.68
CA PHE A 43 19.02 20.43 6.84
C PHE A 43 20.26 20.25 7.74
N GLN A 44 21.29 21.07 7.57
CA GLN A 44 22.46 21.05 8.46
C GLN A 44 22.11 21.45 9.91
N ALA A 45 21.19 22.39 10.10
CA ALA A 45 20.69 22.74 11.41
C ALA A 45 19.97 21.55 12.07
N GLN A 46 19.09 20.85 11.36
CA GLN A 46 18.40 19.63 11.85
C GLN A 46 19.40 18.53 12.23
N LEU A 47 20.40 18.27 11.39
CA LEU A 47 21.43 17.28 11.69
C LEU A 47 22.23 17.65 12.97
N THR A 48 22.49 18.92 13.17
CA THR A 48 23.18 19.41 14.37
C THR A 48 22.34 19.23 15.63
N GLU A 49 21.04 19.48 15.56
CA GLU A 49 20.09 19.25 16.68
C GLU A 49 20.01 17.76 17.04
N LEU A 50 20.12 16.87 16.07
CA LEU A 50 20.18 15.42 16.28
C LEU A 50 21.55 14.94 16.80
N GLY A 51 22.47 15.86 17.08
CA GLY A 51 23.77 15.56 17.65
C GLY A 51 24.80 15.06 16.65
N ALA A 52 24.56 15.22 15.33
CA ALA A 52 25.57 14.92 14.33
C ALA A 52 26.69 15.96 14.40
N PRO A 53 27.98 15.55 14.59
CA PRO A 53 29.10 16.48 14.60
C PRO A 53 29.24 17.15 13.22
N SER A 54 29.42 18.46 13.19
CA SER A 54 29.54 19.25 11.96
C SER A 54 30.76 18.89 11.09
N ASP A 55 31.70 18.14 11.64
CA ASP A 55 32.95 17.70 11.00
C ASP A 55 32.96 16.20 10.61
N GLN A 56 31.87 15.48 10.89
CA GLN A 56 31.76 14.07 10.57
C GLN A 56 30.81 13.84 9.37
N LEU A 57 31.29 13.07 8.38
CA LEU A 57 30.46 12.59 7.29
C LEU A 57 29.49 11.55 7.82
N LEU A 58 28.17 11.84 7.70
CA LEU A 58 27.15 10.85 8.01
C LEU A 58 27.06 9.79 6.92
N PRO A 59 26.70 8.53 7.26
CA PRO A 59 26.37 7.51 6.28
C PRO A 59 25.23 8.00 5.36
N ALA A 60 25.32 7.68 4.07
CA ALA A 60 24.38 8.15 3.08
C ALA A 60 22.93 7.71 3.36
N ASP A 61 22.73 6.54 3.95
CA ASP A 61 21.44 6.00 4.39
C ASP A 61 20.86 6.79 5.56
N ALA A 62 21.66 7.22 6.52
CA ALA A 62 21.20 8.08 7.60
C ALA A 62 20.75 9.45 7.08
N VAL A 63 21.48 10.00 6.09
CA VAL A 63 21.08 11.24 5.41
C VAL A 63 19.74 11.08 4.68
N ARG A 64 19.59 9.99 3.92
CA ARG A 64 18.33 9.69 3.21
C ARG A 64 17.16 9.48 4.17
N ALA A 65 17.38 8.76 5.27
CA ALA A 65 16.35 8.55 6.29
C ALA A 65 15.85 9.88 6.88
N GLN A 66 16.75 10.82 7.14
CA GLN A 66 16.36 12.14 7.65
C GLN A 66 15.55 12.95 6.62
N ILE A 67 15.96 12.91 5.34
CA ILE A 67 15.20 13.56 4.26
C ILE A 67 13.82 12.91 4.11
N THR A 68 13.74 11.59 4.18
CA THR A 68 12.49 10.82 4.16
C THR A 68 11.55 11.28 5.28
N THR A 69 12.04 11.38 6.52
CA THR A 69 11.24 11.85 7.66
C THR A 69 10.68 13.24 7.40
N TRP A 70 11.51 14.17 6.92
CA TRP A 70 11.04 15.53 6.61
C TRP A 70 9.97 15.52 5.52
N ILE A 71 10.15 14.75 4.43
CA ILE A 71 9.16 14.62 3.36
C ILE A 71 7.84 14.09 3.91
N GLN A 72 7.88 13.01 4.70
CA GLN A 72 6.68 12.41 5.30
C GLN A 72 5.93 13.40 6.20
N GLU A 73 6.65 14.22 6.98
CA GLU A 73 6.05 15.29 7.80
C GLU A 73 5.34 16.35 6.95
N GLN A 74 5.94 16.77 5.81
CA GLN A 74 5.31 17.74 4.93
C GLN A 74 4.10 17.16 4.20
N VAL A 75 4.19 15.91 3.72
CA VAL A 75 3.06 15.21 3.07
C VAL A 75 1.90 15.02 4.04
N ALA A 76 2.18 14.65 5.30
CA ALA A 76 1.15 14.50 6.32
C ALA A 76 0.46 15.83 6.69
N ALA A 77 1.14 16.96 6.50
CA ALA A 77 0.59 18.29 6.75
C ALA A 77 -0.27 18.84 5.60
N ASP A 78 -0.25 18.19 4.43
CA ASP A 78 -1.04 18.62 3.25
C ASP A 78 -2.41 17.94 3.25
N ASP A 79 -3.43 18.63 3.78
CA ASP A 79 -4.81 18.12 3.82
C ASP A 79 -5.47 17.98 2.44
N SER A 80 -4.89 18.57 1.39
CA SER A 80 -5.48 18.54 0.05
C SER A 80 -5.15 17.29 -0.78
N ALA A 81 -4.15 16.52 -0.35
CA ALA A 81 -3.65 15.35 -1.08
C ALA A 81 -4.29 14.02 -0.64
N GLY A 82 -5.08 14.04 0.44
CA GLY A 82 -5.73 12.86 1.01
C GLY A 82 -7.02 12.44 0.32
N VAL A 83 -7.60 11.35 0.80
CA VAL A 83 -8.91 10.82 0.37
C VAL A 83 -9.96 11.03 1.46
N ASP A 84 -11.23 11.14 1.08
CA ASP A 84 -12.32 11.13 2.05
C ASP A 84 -12.70 9.70 2.49
N ALA A 85 -13.55 9.58 3.51
CA ALA A 85 -13.93 8.29 4.08
C ALA A 85 -14.67 7.38 3.10
N ASP A 86 -15.50 7.94 2.20
CA ASP A 86 -16.25 7.16 1.22
C ASP A 86 -15.29 6.62 0.13
N GLU A 87 -14.32 7.42 -0.29
CA GLU A 87 -13.28 7.01 -1.22
C GLU A 87 -12.35 5.96 -0.59
N ALA A 88 -11.96 6.15 0.67
CA ALA A 88 -11.17 5.16 1.41
C ALA A 88 -11.89 3.82 1.52
N ALA A 89 -13.19 3.82 1.83
CA ALA A 89 -14.01 2.62 1.86
C ALA A 89 -14.05 1.90 0.50
N ALA A 90 -14.24 2.66 -0.59
CA ALA A 90 -14.27 2.09 -1.94
C ALA A 90 -12.91 1.49 -2.36
N LEU A 91 -11.80 2.16 -2.02
CA LEU A 91 -10.45 1.64 -2.27
C LEU A 91 -10.17 0.37 -1.46
N TYR A 92 -10.60 0.33 -0.20
CA TYR A 92 -10.48 -0.84 0.66
C TYR A 92 -11.26 -2.03 0.12
N ASP A 93 -12.55 -1.84 -0.23
CA ASP A 93 -13.44 -2.89 -0.73
C ASP A 93 -12.97 -3.46 -2.09
N ALA A 94 -12.18 -2.70 -2.85
CA ALA A 94 -11.55 -3.17 -4.07
C ALA A 94 -10.35 -4.11 -3.82
N GLY A 95 -9.94 -4.33 -2.56
CA GLY A 95 -8.88 -5.25 -2.15
C GLY A 95 -7.52 -4.60 -1.95
N ILE A 96 -6.53 -5.43 -1.59
CA ILE A 96 -5.23 -4.96 -1.11
C ILE A 96 -4.41 -4.20 -2.16
N GLU A 97 -4.59 -4.51 -3.45
CA GLU A 97 -3.89 -3.80 -4.53
C GLU A 97 -4.31 -2.32 -4.63
N SER A 98 -5.55 -2.02 -4.26
CA SER A 98 -6.11 -0.66 -4.31
C SER A 98 -6.03 0.04 -2.96
N GLY A 99 -6.36 -0.66 -1.87
CA GLY A 99 -6.43 -0.11 -0.52
C GLY A 99 -5.13 -0.23 0.28
N GLY A 100 -4.17 -1.04 -0.19
CA GLY A 100 -2.90 -1.28 0.52
C GLY A 100 -3.04 -2.08 1.81
N THR A 101 -4.26 -2.42 2.22
CA THR A 101 -4.58 -3.19 3.44
C THR A 101 -5.89 -3.96 3.27
N ILE A 102 -5.99 -5.12 3.91
CA ILE A 102 -7.22 -5.91 4.03
C ILE A 102 -7.37 -6.41 5.47
N CYS A 103 -8.60 -6.52 5.94
CA CYS A 103 -8.93 -7.18 7.22
C CYS A 103 -9.65 -8.48 6.90
N ILE A 104 -9.16 -9.57 7.47
CA ILE A 104 -9.63 -10.92 7.16
C ILE A 104 -9.99 -11.70 8.41
N SER A 105 -10.93 -12.61 8.24
CA SER A 105 -11.25 -13.66 9.20
C SER A 105 -10.89 -15.01 8.62
N GLY A 106 -10.78 -16.07 9.47
CA GLY A 106 -10.43 -17.39 9.00
C GLY A 106 -11.03 -18.52 9.82
N ILE A 107 -11.19 -19.68 9.17
CA ILE A 107 -11.60 -20.96 9.76
C ILE A 107 -10.54 -22.00 9.37
N VAL A 108 -9.84 -22.56 10.34
CA VAL A 108 -8.83 -23.60 10.10
C VAL A 108 -9.50 -24.97 10.16
N VAL A 109 -9.28 -25.78 9.13
CA VAL A 109 -9.85 -27.12 8.98
C VAL A 109 -8.77 -28.14 8.60
N GLU A 110 -9.07 -29.45 8.71
CA GLU A 110 -8.08 -30.51 8.53
C GLU A 110 -7.77 -30.81 7.06
N THR A 111 -8.76 -30.67 6.15
CA THR A 111 -8.63 -31.12 4.77
C THR A 111 -9.13 -30.10 3.78
N GLU A 112 -8.59 -30.15 2.54
CA GLU A 112 -9.04 -29.35 1.41
C GLU A 112 -10.54 -29.54 1.10
N ASP A 113 -11.02 -30.78 1.12
CA ASP A 113 -12.44 -31.05 0.89
C ASP A 113 -13.34 -30.38 1.91
N THR A 114 -12.93 -30.32 3.18
CA THR A 114 -13.65 -29.62 4.23
C THR A 114 -13.58 -28.11 4.01
N ALA A 115 -12.42 -27.58 3.66
CA ALA A 115 -12.24 -26.16 3.39
C ALA A 115 -13.13 -25.68 2.21
N ASN A 116 -13.13 -26.42 1.11
CA ASN A 116 -13.97 -26.14 -0.04
C ASN A 116 -15.46 -26.18 0.29
N ARG A 117 -15.90 -27.18 1.10
CA ARG A 117 -17.29 -27.25 1.56
C ARG A 117 -17.66 -26.04 2.43
N VAL A 118 -16.81 -25.67 3.37
CA VAL A 118 -17.03 -24.49 4.25
C VAL A 118 -17.08 -23.20 3.42
N ALA A 119 -16.18 -23.04 2.44
CA ALA A 119 -16.18 -21.92 1.52
C ALA A 119 -17.47 -21.85 0.69
N ASP A 120 -17.95 -22.99 0.13
CA ASP A 120 -19.19 -23.07 -0.60
C ASP A 120 -20.41 -22.71 0.26
N GLU A 121 -20.42 -23.11 1.54
CA GLU A 121 -21.48 -22.77 2.49
C GLU A 121 -21.49 -21.25 2.81
N LEU A 122 -20.31 -20.62 3.00
CA LEU A 122 -20.18 -19.17 3.17
C LEU A 122 -20.68 -18.41 1.94
N VAL A 123 -20.25 -18.81 0.75
CA VAL A 123 -20.74 -18.23 -0.53
C VAL A 123 -22.25 -18.40 -0.68
N ALA A 124 -22.83 -19.49 -0.17
CA ALA A 124 -24.27 -19.71 -0.13
C ALA A 124 -25.00 -18.89 0.96
N GLY A 125 -24.28 -18.12 1.78
CA GLY A 125 -24.82 -17.24 2.81
C GLY A 125 -24.98 -17.89 4.19
N ALA A 126 -24.22 -18.95 4.50
CA ALA A 126 -24.12 -19.47 5.86
C ALA A 126 -23.41 -18.45 6.78
N GLU A 127 -23.81 -18.42 8.04
CA GLU A 127 -23.20 -17.51 9.03
C GLU A 127 -21.79 -17.97 9.40
N PHE A 128 -20.78 -17.09 9.21
CA PHE A 128 -19.38 -17.38 9.51
C PHE A 128 -19.19 -17.90 10.95
N ALA A 129 -19.84 -17.25 11.93
CA ALA A 129 -19.72 -17.64 13.35
C ALA A 129 -20.23 -19.05 13.65
N GLU A 130 -21.23 -19.55 12.91
CA GLU A 130 -21.76 -20.91 13.08
C GLU A 130 -20.78 -21.95 12.54
N LEU A 131 -20.18 -21.67 11.37
CA LEU A 131 -19.14 -22.53 10.77
C LEU A 131 -17.87 -22.50 11.59
N LEU A 132 -17.43 -21.33 12.07
CA LEU A 132 -16.30 -21.20 12.99
C LEU A 132 -16.49 -22.07 14.25
N ALA A 133 -17.66 -22.04 14.87
CA ALA A 133 -17.96 -22.78 16.09
C ALA A 133 -17.96 -24.30 15.90
N THR A 134 -18.25 -24.79 14.68
CA THR A 134 -18.41 -26.22 14.40
C THR A 134 -17.21 -26.84 13.69
N GLU A 135 -16.52 -26.09 12.84
CA GLU A 135 -15.50 -26.63 11.94
C GLU A 135 -14.06 -26.22 12.31
N ASN A 136 -13.90 -25.11 13.04
CA ASN A 136 -12.56 -24.57 13.31
C ASN A 136 -11.75 -25.43 14.27
N LEU A 137 -10.52 -25.76 13.86
CA LEU A 137 -9.58 -26.55 14.64
C LEU A 137 -8.62 -25.72 15.51
N ASP A 138 -8.48 -24.40 15.23
CA ASP A 138 -7.62 -23.51 15.99
C ASP A 138 -8.38 -22.85 17.15
N PRO A 139 -8.12 -23.27 18.43
CA PRO A 139 -8.81 -22.67 19.56
C PRO A 139 -8.51 -21.18 19.77
N SER A 140 -7.33 -20.70 19.33
CA SER A 140 -6.94 -19.29 19.45
C SER A 140 -7.79 -18.45 18.50
N LEU A 141 -7.90 -18.89 17.26
CA LEU A 141 -8.72 -18.25 16.25
C LEU A 141 -10.22 -18.32 16.63
N GLY A 142 -10.67 -19.48 17.14
CA GLY A 142 -12.03 -19.64 17.66
C GLY A 142 -12.35 -18.67 18.79
N SER A 143 -11.43 -18.43 19.73
CA SER A 143 -11.62 -17.46 20.82
C SER A 143 -11.58 -16.00 20.37
N ALA A 144 -10.93 -15.71 19.24
CA ALA A 144 -10.89 -14.40 18.59
C ALA A 144 -12.08 -14.16 17.65
N GLY A 145 -13.05 -15.09 17.57
CA GLY A 145 -14.17 -14.96 16.63
C GLY A 145 -13.79 -15.14 15.16
N GLY A 146 -12.66 -15.81 14.92
CA GLY A 146 -12.09 -15.99 13.58
C GLY A 146 -11.23 -14.82 13.09
N ASP A 147 -11.09 -13.76 13.88
CA ASP A 147 -10.36 -12.56 13.46
C ASP A 147 -8.84 -12.83 13.33
N ILE A 148 -8.31 -12.69 12.12
CA ILE A 148 -6.88 -12.73 11.83
C ILE A 148 -6.29 -11.31 11.93
N GLY A 149 -7.11 -10.27 11.76
CA GLY A 149 -6.73 -8.88 11.83
C GLY A 149 -6.61 -8.23 10.45
N CYS A 150 -6.10 -6.99 10.47
CA CYS A 150 -5.84 -6.24 9.25
C CYS A 150 -4.37 -6.41 8.85
N ILE A 151 -4.13 -6.70 7.57
CA ILE A 151 -2.81 -7.01 7.00
C ILE A 151 -2.52 -5.98 5.91
N THR A 152 -1.36 -5.33 6.00
CA THR A 152 -0.89 -4.40 4.95
C THR A 152 -0.18 -5.13 3.81
N SER A 153 -0.06 -4.48 2.65
CA SER A 153 0.70 -5.00 1.50
C SER A 153 2.14 -5.36 1.89
N ASP A 154 2.79 -4.55 2.73
CA ASP A 154 4.17 -4.80 3.19
C ASP A 154 4.24 -6.04 4.08
N GLN A 155 3.32 -6.18 5.03
CA GLN A 155 3.25 -7.36 5.90
C GLN A 155 2.97 -8.62 5.08
N LEU A 156 2.09 -8.52 4.07
CA LEU A 156 1.81 -9.63 3.19
C LEU A 156 3.03 -10.01 2.35
N ALA A 157 3.79 -9.02 1.84
CA ALA A 157 5.01 -9.25 1.07
C ALA A 157 6.14 -9.86 1.91
N GLU A 158 6.16 -9.65 3.23
CA GLU A 158 7.11 -10.24 4.16
C GLU A 158 6.71 -11.64 4.66
N ALA A 159 5.48 -12.07 4.40
CA ALA A 159 5.00 -13.37 4.83
C ALA A 159 5.76 -14.52 4.11
N VAL A 160 6.09 -15.53 4.87
CA VAL A 160 6.92 -16.66 4.39
C VAL A 160 6.13 -17.62 3.50
N ASP A 161 4.82 -17.69 3.68
CA ASP A 161 3.93 -18.56 2.92
C ASP A 161 3.43 -17.87 1.65
N VAL A 162 4.08 -18.19 0.53
CA VAL A 162 3.78 -17.57 -0.79
C VAL A 162 2.36 -17.89 -1.26
N GLU A 163 1.84 -19.08 -0.94
CA GLU A 163 0.51 -19.50 -1.38
C GLU A 163 -0.58 -18.76 -0.61
N PHE A 164 -0.43 -18.66 0.72
CA PHE A 164 -1.29 -17.81 1.54
C PHE A 164 -1.29 -16.35 1.05
N VAL A 165 -0.11 -15.81 0.74
CA VAL A 165 0.06 -14.43 0.22
C VAL A 165 -0.75 -14.22 -1.06
N GLN A 166 -0.64 -15.14 -2.03
CA GLN A 166 -1.35 -15.04 -3.31
C GLN A 166 -2.87 -15.11 -3.13
N VAL A 167 -3.32 -16.01 -2.25
CA VAL A 167 -4.75 -16.19 -1.95
C VAL A 167 -5.30 -14.95 -1.24
N ALA A 168 -4.63 -14.47 -0.21
CA ALA A 168 -5.05 -13.30 0.55
C ALA A 168 -5.05 -12.02 -0.33
N ALA A 169 -4.07 -11.89 -1.24
CA ALA A 169 -4.00 -10.75 -2.16
C ALA A 169 -5.17 -10.71 -3.17
N GLY A 170 -5.80 -11.84 -3.45
CA GLY A 170 -6.98 -11.91 -4.33
C GLY A 170 -8.30 -11.52 -3.68
N LEU A 171 -8.33 -11.40 -2.35
CA LEU A 171 -9.56 -11.11 -1.62
C LEU A 171 -10.02 -9.65 -1.80
N SER A 172 -11.34 -9.48 -1.94
CA SER A 172 -12.02 -8.19 -2.05
C SER A 172 -13.50 -8.32 -1.66
N ALA A 173 -14.23 -7.22 -1.65
CA ALA A 173 -15.70 -7.28 -1.41
C ALA A 173 -16.46 -8.03 -2.52
N ASP A 174 -15.93 -8.04 -3.75
CA ASP A 174 -16.52 -8.77 -4.89
C ASP A 174 -16.18 -10.28 -4.88
N ASP A 175 -15.03 -10.64 -4.29
CA ASP A 175 -14.58 -12.04 -4.12
C ASP A 175 -14.09 -12.26 -2.69
N PRO A 176 -15.03 -12.37 -1.72
CA PRO A 176 -14.70 -12.28 -0.31
C PRO A 176 -14.18 -13.59 0.32
N ILE A 177 -14.32 -14.73 -0.35
CA ILE A 177 -14.01 -16.05 0.22
C ILE A 177 -12.91 -16.74 -0.59
N ALA A 178 -11.89 -17.23 0.10
CA ALA A 178 -10.85 -18.03 -0.53
C ALA A 178 -10.35 -19.15 0.40
N VAL A 179 -9.69 -20.14 -0.19
CA VAL A 179 -9.14 -21.30 0.52
C VAL A 179 -7.63 -21.33 0.29
N SER A 180 -6.86 -21.52 1.36
CA SER A 180 -5.41 -21.65 1.30
C SER A 180 -4.93 -22.85 2.13
N PRO A 181 -3.96 -23.64 1.65
CA PRO A 181 -3.26 -24.58 2.51
C PRO A 181 -2.41 -23.85 3.55
N LEU A 182 -2.15 -24.51 4.67
CA LEU A 182 -1.23 -24.06 5.69
C LEU A 182 -0.05 -25.04 5.78
N PHE A 183 1.17 -24.48 5.76
CA PHE A 183 2.40 -25.25 5.79
C PHE A 183 3.13 -25.09 7.12
N ASP A 184 3.78 -26.17 7.59
CA ASP A 184 4.70 -26.10 8.71
C ASP A 184 6.05 -25.50 8.30
N THR A 185 6.94 -25.31 9.26
CA THR A 185 8.29 -24.76 9.02
C THR A 185 9.18 -25.66 8.16
N GLU A 186 8.79 -26.90 7.92
CA GLU A 186 9.46 -27.87 7.06
C GLU A 186 8.86 -27.90 5.65
N GLY A 187 7.78 -27.15 5.42
CA GLY A 187 7.08 -27.07 4.14
C GLY A 187 6.08 -28.22 3.89
N ASN A 188 5.65 -28.92 4.95
CA ASN A 188 4.60 -29.92 4.83
C ASN A 188 3.25 -29.28 5.09
N GLU A 189 2.28 -29.56 4.23
CA GLU A 189 0.88 -29.20 4.45
C GLU A 189 0.35 -29.92 5.68
N PHE A 190 -0.25 -29.18 6.63
CA PHE A 190 -0.80 -29.76 7.86
C PHE A 190 -2.27 -29.41 8.12
N ALA A 191 -2.79 -28.36 7.48
CA ALA A 191 -4.16 -27.90 7.60
C ALA A 191 -4.53 -26.99 6.41
N TRP A 192 -5.77 -26.55 6.39
CA TRP A 192 -6.32 -25.59 5.41
C TRP A 192 -6.99 -24.45 6.16
N VAL A 193 -6.98 -23.27 5.58
CA VAL A 193 -7.72 -22.12 6.08
C VAL A 193 -8.70 -21.62 5.03
N VAL A 194 -9.94 -21.40 5.46
CA VAL A 194 -10.93 -20.65 4.71
C VAL A 194 -10.83 -19.22 5.16
N LEU A 195 -10.51 -18.31 4.26
CA LEU A 195 -10.36 -16.89 4.50
C LEU A 195 -11.63 -16.16 4.08
N GLU A 196 -12.05 -15.21 4.88
CA GLU A 196 -13.16 -14.30 4.58
C GLU A 196 -12.66 -12.86 4.65
N PHE A 197 -12.81 -12.12 3.56
CA PHE A 197 -12.61 -10.67 3.54
C PHE A 197 -13.72 -10.00 4.33
N ARG A 198 -13.38 -9.08 5.23
CA ARG A 198 -14.36 -8.27 5.97
C ARG A 198 -14.61 -6.96 5.21
N PRO A 199 -15.79 -6.74 4.58
CA PRO A 199 -16.11 -5.49 3.90
C PRO A 199 -16.00 -4.29 4.85
N PHE A 200 -15.67 -3.10 4.31
CA PHE A 200 -15.49 -1.89 5.12
C PHE A 200 -16.66 -1.60 6.06
N ALA A 201 -17.88 -1.82 5.59
CA ALA A 201 -19.10 -1.61 6.38
C ALA A 201 -19.24 -2.54 7.59
N GLU A 202 -18.49 -3.64 7.64
CA GLU A 202 -18.53 -4.65 8.71
C GLU A 202 -17.34 -4.55 9.66
N LEU A 203 -16.39 -3.65 9.38
CA LEU A 203 -15.24 -3.41 10.25
C LEU A 203 -15.69 -2.80 11.59
N THR A 204 -14.93 -3.12 12.64
CA THR A 204 -15.07 -2.37 13.89
C THR A 204 -14.71 -0.91 13.67
N PRO A 205 -15.23 0.04 14.48
CA PRO A 205 -14.83 1.45 14.35
C PRO A 205 -13.31 1.67 14.41
N ASP A 206 -12.60 0.93 15.26
CA ASP A 206 -11.15 1.04 15.41
C ASP A 206 -10.41 0.51 14.18
N ASP A 207 -10.88 -0.59 13.56
CA ASP A 207 -10.33 -1.12 12.32
C ASP A 207 -10.60 -0.16 11.15
N ALA A 208 -11.83 0.36 11.04
CA ALA A 208 -12.22 1.31 9.99
C ALA A 208 -11.39 2.61 10.05
N ASP A 209 -11.16 3.15 11.25
CA ASP A 209 -10.30 4.32 11.45
C ASP A 209 -8.85 4.02 11.04
N THR A 210 -8.32 2.85 11.43
CA THR A 210 -6.97 2.41 11.08
C THR A 210 -6.80 2.26 9.57
N VAL A 211 -7.75 1.58 8.92
CA VAL A 211 -7.77 1.38 7.46
C VAL A 211 -7.85 2.72 6.73
N THR A 212 -8.79 3.58 7.14
CA THR A 212 -8.94 4.92 6.53
C THR A 212 -7.66 5.73 6.63
N ALA A 213 -7.02 5.76 7.80
CA ALA A 213 -5.77 6.48 8.00
C ALA A 213 -4.62 5.91 7.14
N ALA A 214 -4.55 4.58 6.97
CA ALA A 214 -3.53 3.94 6.13
C ALA A 214 -3.72 4.31 4.66
N ILE A 215 -4.94 4.24 4.15
CA ILE A 215 -5.29 4.58 2.76
C ILE A 215 -5.06 6.07 2.49
N ASP A 216 -5.50 6.95 3.39
CA ASP A 216 -5.29 8.39 3.28
C ASP A 216 -3.78 8.72 3.24
N SER A 217 -2.99 8.10 4.11
CA SER A 217 -1.53 8.27 4.12
C SER A 217 -0.88 7.82 2.81
N ALA A 218 -1.28 6.66 2.27
CA ALA A 218 -0.77 6.16 1.00
C ALA A 218 -1.16 7.08 -0.18
N ALA A 219 -2.40 7.56 -0.21
CA ALA A 219 -2.88 8.49 -1.22
C ALA A 219 -2.12 9.82 -1.19
N ARG A 220 -1.88 10.38 0.00
CA ARG A 220 -1.07 11.60 0.17
C ARG A 220 0.34 11.42 -0.38
N LEU A 221 0.99 10.29 -0.09
CA LEU A 221 2.33 9.98 -0.62
C LEU A 221 2.33 9.83 -2.15
N ALA A 222 1.34 9.15 -2.71
CA ALA A 222 1.22 8.94 -4.15
C ALA A 222 0.95 10.25 -4.92
N ASN A 223 0.19 11.18 -4.33
CA ASN A 223 -0.21 12.44 -4.95
C ASN A 223 0.75 13.60 -4.66
N ALA A 224 1.71 13.44 -3.75
CA ALA A 224 2.62 14.50 -3.37
C ALA A 224 3.59 14.88 -4.50
N ASP A 225 3.70 16.20 -4.79
CA ASP A 225 4.76 16.73 -5.67
C ASP A 225 6.08 16.79 -4.90
N VAL A 226 6.83 15.70 -4.92
CA VAL A 226 8.10 15.56 -4.20
C VAL A 226 9.28 15.68 -5.15
N PHE A 227 10.21 16.56 -4.81
CA PHE A 227 11.53 16.66 -5.42
C PHE A 227 12.60 16.36 -4.37
N VAL A 228 13.59 15.54 -4.74
CA VAL A 228 14.82 15.30 -3.96
C VAL A 228 16.01 15.63 -4.84
N ASP A 229 16.99 16.37 -4.30
CA ASP A 229 18.23 16.63 -5.04
C ASP A 229 18.94 15.29 -5.35
N PRO A 230 19.29 15.04 -6.62
CA PRO A 230 19.91 13.76 -7.04
C PRO A 230 21.18 13.37 -6.27
N ARG A 231 21.86 14.31 -5.61
CA ARG A 231 23.00 14.01 -4.72
C ARG A 231 22.62 13.10 -3.55
N TYR A 232 21.36 13.15 -3.14
CA TYR A 232 20.84 12.37 -2.00
C TYR A 232 20.10 11.12 -2.45
N GLY A 233 19.50 11.11 -3.65
CA GLY A 233 18.74 10.00 -4.17
C GLY A 233 17.51 10.43 -4.96
N THR A 234 16.48 9.58 -4.97
CA THR A 234 15.15 9.86 -5.52
C THR A 234 14.08 9.43 -4.53
N PHE A 235 12.94 10.10 -4.56
CA PHE A 235 11.79 9.70 -3.77
C PHE A 235 11.03 8.57 -4.48
N ASP A 236 10.75 7.51 -3.76
CA ASP A 236 9.90 6.41 -4.18
C ASP A 236 8.55 6.58 -3.48
N ALA A 237 7.53 6.96 -4.25
CA ALA A 237 6.18 7.19 -3.72
C ALA A 237 5.50 5.90 -3.23
N ALA A 238 5.87 4.72 -3.75
CA ALA A 238 5.29 3.45 -3.33
C ALA A 238 5.72 3.07 -1.91
N THR A 239 6.97 3.37 -1.56
CA THR A 239 7.52 3.10 -0.21
C THR A 239 7.55 4.33 0.69
N GLY A 240 7.28 5.52 0.14
CA GLY A 240 7.40 6.79 0.86
C GLY A 240 8.82 7.11 1.31
N GLN A 241 9.84 6.57 0.64
CA GLN A 241 11.23 6.68 1.05
C GLN A 241 12.12 7.33 0.00
N VAL A 242 13.24 7.93 0.46
CA VAL A 242 14.33 8.36 -0.41
C VAL A 242 15.30 7.21 -0.60
N VAL A 243 15.41 6.73 -1.84
CA VAL A 243 16.27 5.61 -2.21
C VAL A 243 17.48 6.08 -3.00
N ALA A 244 18.57 5.29 -2.98
CA ALA A 244 19.74 5.61 -3.76
C ALA A 244 19.43 5.59 -5.26
N LEU A 245 20.08 6.47 -6.04
CA LEU A 245 20.07 6.33 -7.50
C LEU A 245 20.84 5.05 -7.86
N GLY A 246 20.21 4.16 -8.63
CA GLY A 246 20.80 2.91 -9.10
C GLY A 246 21.88 3.13 -10.18
#